data_632d9c8f2a0ff985a2e5181ee9f6ef12
#
_entry.id   632d9c8f2a0ff985a2e5181ee9f6ef12
#
_cell.length_a   1.000
_cell.length_b   1.000
_cell.length_c   1.000
_cell.angle_alpha   90.00
_cell.angle_beta   90.00
_cell.angle_gamma   90.00
#
_symmetry.space_group_name_H-M   'P 1'
#
loop_
_entity.id
_entity.type
_entity.pdbx_description
1 polymer ?
#
loop_
_entity_poly.entity_id
_entity_poly.type
_entity_poly.pdbx_seq_one_letter_code
_entity_poly.pdbx_strand_id
1 'polypeptide(L)'
;MLKNILVGQSGGPTAVINSSLYGVIEEGLRNKEKIGTVYGMVHGIEGFLAGNFINLSEVADNEPIDRLKITPASFLGSCRYMLPEDLGDKVYDKLFDTFAQMNIGYVFYIGGNDSMDTVSKLSRVALLKKSDIRFIGVPKTIDNDLVMTDHTPGYGSTAKYVASTLKEIILDATCYAHPSVTIVELMGRHAGWVTAASVLARTEYSRNPYLIYMPEHAFDMEEFKKSLKAALEQETAVVVCVSEGIADRDGRFICEYADAASVDGFGHKMLTGCGKYLENYVKAEFGIKCRSIELNLPQRCSSLLASATDIDEAEKAGKAAVVAALDGETGKMITFVRDDTNGYEINYGLADVNDICNKEKKFPAEWITADGTDISDEYIKYVRPLIQGTNIAEYSDGVPVHLKPAYYR
;
A
#
# COMPACT_ATOMS: atom_id res chain seq x y z
N MET A 1 -37.69 3.09 -3.37
CA MET A 1 -36.72 2.35 -4.24
C MET A 1 -35.46 2.21 -3.42
N LEU A 2 -34.86 1.00 -3.40
CA LEU A 2 -33.60 0.77 -2.66
C LEU A 2 -32.47 1.58 -3.28
N LYS A 3 -31.59 2.13 -2.43
CA LYS A 3 -30.41 2.87 -2.88
C LYS A 3 -29.30 1.91 -3.34
N ASN A 4 -28.54 2.33 -4.34
CA ASN A 4 -27.45 1.55 -4.90
C ASN A 4 -26.11 1.91 -4.25
N ILE A 5 -25.18 0.96 -4.27
CA ILE A 5 -23.76 1.15 -3.93
C ILE A 5 -22.99 1.53 -5.18
N LEU A 6 -22.00 2.39 -5.01
CA LEU A 6 -20.93 2.65 -5.97
C LEU A 6 -19.57 2.55 -5.26
N VAL A 7 -18.68 1.67 -5.72
CA VAL A 7 -17.34 1.50 -5.15
C VAL A 7 -16.26 1.80 -6.18
N GLY A 8 -15.22 2.51 -5.77
CA GLY A 8 -14.06 2.83 -6.60
C GLY A 8 -12.74 2.43 -5.94
N GLN A 9 -11.72 2.17 -6.78
CA GLN A 9 -10.34 1.91 -6.38
C GLN A 9 -9.45 3.04 -6.91
N SER A 10 -8.47 3.49 -6.11
CA SER A 10 -7.66 4.66 -6.43
C SER A 10 -6.23 4.53 -5.93
N GLY A 11 -5.30 5.23 -6.60
CA GLY A 11 -3.87 5.26 -6.28
C GLY A 11 -3.11 4.01 -6.68
N GLY A 12 -1.93 3.79 -6.12
CA GLY A 12 -1.12 2.60 -6.35
C GLY A 12 -1.86 1.33 -5.91
N PRO A 13 -1.93 0.26 -6.73
CA PRO A 13 -2.57 -0.98 -6.33
C PRO A 13 -1.76 -1.73 -5.28
N THR A 14 -2.39 -2.71 -4.60
CA THR A 14 -1.74 -3.62 -3.65
C THR A 14 -2.14 -5.07 -3.93
N ALA A 15 -1.49 -6.02 -3.28
CA ALA A 15 -1.87 -7.43 -3.36
C ALA A 15 -3.28 -7.72 -2.82
N VAL A 16 -3.81 -6.84 -1.94
CA VAL A 16 -5.08 -7.08 -1.20
C VAL A 16 -6.16 -6.02 -1.44
N ILE A 17 -5.93 -5.04 -2.32
CA ILE A 17 -6.95 -4.01 -2.61
C ILE A 17 -8.28 -4.61 -3.09
N ASN A 18 -8.22 -5.74 -3.79
CA ASN A 18 -9.40 -6.45 -4.26
C ASN A 18 -10.08 -7.26 -3.14
N SER A 19 -9.38 -7.60 -2.06
CA SER A 19 -10.01 -8.17 -0.86
C SER A 19 -10.93 -7.16 -0.18
N SER A 20 -10.52 -5.88 -0.10
CA SER A 20 -11.40 -4.79 0.35
C SER A 20 -12.60 -4.60 -0.56
N LEU A 21 -12.40 -4.67 -1.88
CA LEU A 21 -13.50 -4.63 -2.86
C LEU A 21 -14.47 -5.80 -2.68
N TYR A 22 -13.94 -7.01 -2.50
CA TYR A 22 -14.74 -8.20 -2.21
C TYR A 22 -15.61 -7.99 -0.96
N GLY A 23 -15.03 -7.46 0.12
CA GLY A 23 -15.77 -7.16 1.34
C GLY A 23 -16.94 -6.20 1.12
N VAL A 24 -16.76 -5.14 0.33
CA VAL A 24 -17.84 -4.22 -0.04
C VAL A 24 -18.93 -4.92 -0.86
N ILE A 25 -18.54 -5.74 -1.84
CA ILE A 25 -19.51 -6.47 -2.69
C ILE A 25 -20.32 -7.46 -1.85
N GLU A 26 -19.63 -8.32 -1.07
CA GLU A 26 -20.27 -9.36 -0.28
C GLU A 26 -21.25 -8.77 0.75
N GLU A 27 -20.84 -7.76 1.50
CA GLU A 27 -21.70 -7.14 2.49
C GLU A 27 -22.86 -6.36 1.85
N GLY A 28 -22.62 -5.72 0.68
CA GLY A 28 -23.69 -5.10 -0.11
C GLY A 28 -24.73 -6.11 -0.56
N LEU A 29 -24.32 -7.24 -1.09
CA LEU A 29 -25.20 -8.33 -1.52
C LEU A 29 -25.91 -9.04 -0.36
N ARG A 30 -25.29 -9.08 0.81
CA ARG A 30 -25.92 -9.63 2.04
C ARG A 30 -27.09 -8.79 2.52
N ASN A 31 -27.07 -7.48 2.29
CA ASN A 31 -28.09 -6.52 2.74
C ASN A 31 -29.10 -6.16 1.64
N LYS A 32 -29.58 -7.15 0.85
CA LYS A 32 -30.50 -6.95 -0.30
C LYS A 32 -31.83 -6.27 0.07
N GLU A 33 -32.22 -6.29 1.33
CA GLU A 33 -33.44 -5.58 1.81
C GLU A 33 -33.24 -4.08 1.97
N LYS A 34 -31.99 -3.58 2.04
CA LYS A 34 -31.60 -2.17 2.16
C LYS A 34 -30.89 -1.64 0.94
N ILE A 35 -30.17 -2.49 0.23
CA ILE A 35 -29.28 -2.15 -0.88
C ILE A 35 -29.85 -2.75 -2.18
N GLY A 36 -29.87 -1.94 -3.25
CA GLY A 36 -30.20 -2.38 -4.59
C GLY A 36 -29.02 -3.05 -5.28
N THR A 37 -28.50 -2.41 -6.32
CA THR A 37 -27.35 -2.91 -7.09
C THR A 37 -26.04 -2.38 -6.55
N VAL A 38 -24.98 -3.20 -6.61
CA VAL A 38 -23.59 -2.80 -6.35
C VAL A 38 -22.91 -2.51 -7.69
N TYR A 39 -22.48 -1.25 -7.88
CA TYR A 39 -21.73 -0.80 -9.05
C TYR A 39 -20.26 -0.54 -8.71
N GLY A 40 -19.37 -0.75 -9.69
CA GLY A 40 -17.95 -0.41 -9.61
C GLY A 40 -17.59 0.72 -10.57
N MET A 41 -16.81 1.69 -10.11
CA MET A 41 -16.20 2.72 -10.96
C MET A 41 -15.03 2.09 -11.72
N VAL A 42 -15.09 2.00 -13.04
CA VAL A 42 -13.96 1.55 -13.85
C VAL A 42 -12.98 2.72 -14.03
N HIS A 43 -11.73 2.54 -13.62
CA HIS A 43 -10.68 3.59 -13.51
C HIS A 43 -11.04 4.72 -12.52
N GLY A 44 -11.63 4.35 -11.37
CA GLY A 44 -11.91 5.27 -10.28
C GLY A 44 -12.84 6.44 -10.66
N ILE A 45 -12.67 7.57 -9.96
CA ILE A 45 -13.55 8.74 -10.17
C ILE A 45 -13.39 9.36 -11.58
N GLU A 46 -12.19 9.29 -12.16
CA GLU A 46 -11.90 9.79 -13.50
C GLU A 46 -12.66 9.00 -14.56
N GLY A 47 -12.60 7.68 -14.51
CA GLY A 47 -13.35 6.82 -15.43
C GLY A 47 -14.86 6.93 -15.21
N PHE A 48 -15.31 7.08 -13.96
CA PHE A 48 -16.73 7.30 -13.67
C PHE A 48 -17.24 8.62 -14.26
N LEU A 49 -16.46 9.68 -14.22
CA LEU A 49 -16.77 10.95 -14.90
C LEU A 49 -16.88 10.79 -16.43
N ALA A 50 -16.14 9.84 -17.00
CA ALA A 50 -16.25 9.48 -18.41
C ALA A 50 -17.42 8.51 -18.72
N GLY A 51 -18.19 8.09 -17.72
CA GLY A 51 -19.32 7.16 -17.85
C GLY A 51 -18.93 5.68 -17.78
N ASN A 52 -17.72 5.36 -17.30
CA ASN A 52 -17.21 3.98 -17.20
C ASN A 52 -17.55 3.39 -15.83
N PHE A 53 -18.46 2.44 -15.80
CA PHE A 53 -18.81 1.67 -14.60
C PHE A 53 -19.28 0.27 -14.97
N ILE A 54 -19.32 -0.62 -14.00
CA ILE A 54 -19.75 -2.02 -14.17
C ILE A 54 -20.75 -2.41 -13.09
N ASN A 55 -21.68 -3.32 -13.42
CA ASN A 55 -22.59 -3.93 -12.47
C ASN A 55 -21.88 -5.11 -11.75
N LEU A 56 -21.41 -4.88 -10.53
CA LEU A 56 -20.72 -5.89 -9.73
C LEU A 56 -21.65 -6.96 -9.17
N SER A 57 -22.94 -6.65 -9.00
CA SER A 57 -23.92 -7.67 -8.61
C SER A 57 -24.05 -8.73 -9.70
N GLU A 58 -24.09 -8.32 -10.98
CA GLU A 58 -24.13 -9.24 -12.12
C GLU A 58 -22.81 -10.00 -12.28
N VAL A 59 -21.67 -9.38 -12.02
CA VAL A 59 -20.38 -10.07 -12.01
C VAL A 59 -20.36 -11.16 -10.94
N ALA A 60 -20.87 -10.87 -9.74
CA ALA A 60 -20.91 -11.83 -8.64
C ALA A 60 -21.86 -13.02 -8.90
N ASP A 61 -22.92 -12.81 -9.68
CA ASP A 61 -23.84 -13.89 -10.07
C ASP A 61 -23.24 -14.82 -11.15
N ASN A 62 -22.29 -14.33 -11.95
CA ASN A 62 -21.76 -15.05 -13.11
C ASN A 62 -20.32 -15.55 -12.94
N GLU A 63 -19.57 -15.06 -11.96
CA GLU A 63 -18.16 -15.41 -11.78
C GLU A 63 -17.83 -15.73 -10.31
N PRO A 64 -16.77 -16.52 -10.07
CA PRO A 64 -16.29 -16.83 -8.72
C PRO A 64 -15.65 -15.56 -8.09
N ILE A 65 -16.49 -14.68 -7.57
CA ILE A 65 -16.09 -13.35 -7.09
C ILE A 65 -15.11 -13.41 -5.91
N ASP A 66 -15.07 -14.50 -5.16
CA ASP A 66 -14.11 -14.78 -4.09
C ASP A 66 -12.65 -14.82 -4.58
N ARG A 67 -12.43 -15.09 -5.88
CA ARG A 67 -11.11 -14.95 -6.52
C ARG A 67 -10.56 -13.53 -6.49
N LEU A 68 -11.36 -12.50 -6.19
CA LEU A 68 -10.85 -11.16 -5.94
C LEU A 68 -9.79 -11.16 -4.85
N LYS A 69 -9.95 -11.99 -3.82
CA LYS A 69 -9.01 -12.09 -2.69
C LYS A 69 -7.61 -12.55 -3.08
N ILE A 70 -7.50 -13.27 -4.19
CA ILE A 70 -6.22 -13.76 -4.72
C ILE A 70 -5.79 -13.08 -6.02
N THR A 71 -6.62 -12.16 -6.55
CA THR A 71 -6.32 -11.38 -7.75
C THR A 71 -5.57 -10.11 -7.34
N PRO A 72 -4.30 -9.92 -7.75
CA PRO A 72 -3.53 -8.74 -7.42
C PRO A 72 -3.95 -7.52 -8.23
N ALA A 73 -3.39 -6.38 -7.89
CA ALA A 73 -3.66 -5.09 -8.51
C ALA A 73 -5.12 -4.63 -8.31
N SER A 74 -5.60 -3.68 -9.12
CA SER A 74 -6.95 -3.14 -9.00
C SER A 74 -7.87 -3.75 -10.04
N PHE A 75 -8.82 -4.57 -9.62
CA PHE A 75 -9.80 -5.21 -10.51
C PHE A 75 -10.63 -4.19 -11.29
N LEU A 76 -11.02 -3.09 -10.65
CA LEU A 76 -11.75 -2.00 -11.29
C LEU A 76 -10.85 -1.05 -12.10
N GLY A 77 -9.54 -1.26 -12.10
CA GLY A 77 -8.58 -0.25 -12.53
C GLY A 77 -8.40 0.83 -11.46
N SER A 78 -7.53 1.78 -11.74
CA SER A 78 -7.19 2.85 -10.79
C SER A 78 -7.06 4.18 -11.54
N CYS A 79 -7.09 5.29 -10.81
CA CYS A 79 -6.77 6.61 -11.34
C CYS A 79 -5.91 7.40 -10.35
N ARG A 80 -5.33 8.49 -10.86
CA ARG A 80 -4.62 9.52 -10.09
C ARG A 80 -5.23 10.89 -10.39
N TYR A 81 -6.56 10.98 -10.25
CA TYR A 81 -7.31 12.20 -10.51
C TYR A 81 -7.59 12.94 -9.21
N MET A 82 -7.24 14.20 -9.16
CA MET A 82 -7.54 15.08 -8.03
C MET A 82 -8.79 15.90 -8.35
N LEU A 83 -9.79 15.80 -7.48
CA LEU A 83 -10.97 16.66 -7.57
C LEU A 83 -10.59 18.12 -7.31
N PRO A 84 -11.24 19.10 -8.00
CA PRO A 84 -11.00 20.52 -7.81
C PRO A 84 -11.14 20.93 -6.34
N GLU A 85 -10.32 21.91 -5.91
CA GLU A 85 -10.41 22.51 -4.56
C GLU A 85 -11.67 23.38 -4.40
N ASP A 86 -12.09 24.03 -5.47
CA ASP A 86 -13.35 24.76 -5.49
C ASP A 86 -14.54 23.79 -5.49
N LEU A 87 -15.23 23.68 -4.36
CA LEU A 87 -16.39 22.81 -4.20
C LEU A 87 -17.61 23.26 -5.03
N GLY A 88 -17.56 24.43 -5.66
CA GLY A 88 -18.55 24.92 -6.64
C GLY A 88 -18.26 24.53 -8.08
N ASP A 89 -17.18 23.81 -8.35
CA ASP A 89 -16.82 23.39 -9.70
C ASP A 89 -17.89 22.46 -10.32
N LYS A 90 -18.12 22.63 -11.63
CA LYS A 90 -19.11 21.86 -12.41
C LYS A 90 -18.86 20.35 -12.41
N VAL A 91 -17.64 19.90 -12.12
CA VAL A 91 -17.31 18.49 -11.97
C VAL A 91 -18.18 17.84 -10.89
N TYR A 92 -18.40 18.54 -9.77
CA TYR A 92 -19.25 18.05 -8.69
C TYR A 92 -20.73 17.99 -9.10
N ASP A 93 -21.24 18.96 -9.88
CA ASP A 93 -22.59 18.90 -10.41
C ASP A 93 -22.78 17.65 -11.27
N LYS A 94 -21.85 17.42 -12.21
CA LYS A 94 -21.88 16.22 -13.07
C LYS A 94 -21.85 14.92 -12.27
N LEU A 95 -21.01 14.81 -11.22
CA LEU A 95 -20.97 13.63 -10.37
C LEU A 95 -22.30 13.40 -9.66
N PHE A 96 -22.84 14.42 -9.00
CA PHE A 96 -24.08 14.29 -8.23
C PHE A 96 -25.31 14.04 -9.11
N ASP A 97 -25.35 14.62 -10.32
CA ASP A 97 -26.39 14.31 -11.32
C ASP A 97 -26.31 12.84 -11.75
N THR A 98 -25.11 12.30 -11.98
CA THR A 98 -24.92 10.90 -12.31
C THR A 98 -25.29 9.99 -11.13
N PHE A 99 -24.93 10.36 -9.90
CA PHE A 99 -25.35 9.62 -8.70
C PHE A 99 -26.86 9.56 -8.57
N ALA A 100 -27.54 10.69 -8.84
CA ALA A 100 -29.00 10.75 -8.79
C ALA A 100 -29.65 9.88 -9.88
N GLN A 101 -29.16 9.93 -11.12
CA GLN A 101 -29.62 9.09 -12.23
C GLN A 101 -29.46 7.59 -11.94
N MET A 102 -28.37 7.20 -11.31
CA MET A 102 -28.11 5.81 -10.93
C MET A 102 -28.71 5.43 -9.57
N ASN A 103 -29.46 6.33 -8.92
CA ASN A 103 -30.02 6.13 -7.57
C ASN A 103 -28.97 5.69 -6.54
N ILE A 104 -27.75 6.25 -6.62
CA ILE A 104 -26.66 5.96 -5.67
C ILE A 104 -26.99 6.55 -4.31
N GLY A 105 -26.87 5.75 -3.25
CA GLY A 105 -27.02 6.19 -1.87
C GLY A 105 -25.76 6.02 -1.05
N TYR A 106 -24.86 5.17 -1.51
CA TYR A 106 -23.64 4.81 -0.80
C TYR A 106 -22.45 4.79 -1.75
N VAL A 107 -21.40 5.53 -1.40
CA VAL A 107 -20.15 5.58 -2.19
C VAL A 107 -18.98 5.13 -1.29
N PHE A 108 -18.27 4.11 -1.74
CA PHE A 108 -17.06 3.59 -1.09
C PHE A 108 -15.85 3.88 -1.95
N TYR A 109 -14.80 4.45 -1.37
CA TYR A 109 -13.59 4.74 -2.13
C TYR A 109 -12.37 4.12 -1.44
N ILE A 110 -11.78 3.12 -2.13
CA ILE A 110 -10.67 2.32 -1.61
C ILE A 110 -9.38 2.98 -2.05
N GLY A 111 -8.58 3.48 -1.10
CA GLY A 111 -7.33 4.15 -1.46
C GLY A 111 -6.53 4.72 -0.30
N GLY A 112 -5.48 5.45 -0.64
CA GLY A 112 -4.56 6.11 0.29
C GLY A 112 -4.99 7.55 0.62
N ASN A 113 -4.02 8.37 0.94
CA ASN A 113 -4.18 9.74 1.42
C ASN A 113 -4.99 10.61 0.44
N ASP A 114 -4.62 10.65 -0.85
CA ASP A 114 -5.33 11.40 -1.89
C ASP A 114 -6.77 10.91 -2.09
N SER A 115 -7.01 9.61 -1.84
CA SER A 115 -8.36 9.05 -1.93
C SER A 115 -9.23 9.50 -0.76
N MET A 116 -8.64 9.71 0.42
CA MET A 116 -9.35 10.27 1.58
C MET A 116 -9.67 11.75 1.36
N ASP A 117 -8.83 12.50 0.66
CA ASP A 117 -9.15 13.87 0.19
C ASP A 117 -10.36 13.86 -0.77
N THR A 118 -10.42 12.90 -1.70
CA THR A 118 -11.58 12.71 -2.58
C THR A 118 -12.86 12.47 -1.76
N VAL A 119 -12.83 11.59 -0.75
CA VAL A 119 -13.97 11.33 0.14
C VAL A 119 -14.36 12.57 0.94
N SER A 120 -13.37 13.33 1.45
CA SER A 120 -13.58 14.60 2.15
C SER A 120 -14.33 15.60 1.27
N LYS A 121 -13.84 15.86 0.07
CA LYS A 121 -14.45 16.80 -0.89
C LYS A 121 -15.88 16.39 -1.25
N LEU A 122 -16.11 15.12 -1.59
CA LEU A 122 -17.43 14.60 -1.95
C LEU A 122 -18.42 14.67 -0.78
N SER A 123 -18.03 14.35 0.44
CA SER A 123 -18.89 14.44 1.61
C SER A 123 -19.27 15.89 1.95
N ARG A 124 -18.33 16.82 1.80
CA ARG A 124 -18.58 18.26 1.98
C ARG A 124 -19.53 18.82 0.92
N VAL A 125 -19.37 18.42 -0.36
CA VAL A 125 -20.29 18.81 -1.43
C VAL A 125 -21.69 18.21 -1.21
N ALA A 126 -21.78 16.96 -0.72
CA ALA A 126 -23.07 16.36 -0.35
C ALA A 126 -23.79 17.20 0.71
N LEU A 127 -23.08 17.68 1.72
CA LEU A 127 -23.63 18.55 2.74
C LEU A 127 -24.14 19.87 2.14
N LEU A 128 -23.38 20.52 1.26
CA LEU A 128 -23.77 21.77 0.58
C LEU A 128 -25.00 21.56 -0.30
N LYS A 129 -25.09 20.43 -1.00
CA LYS A 129 -26.22 20.05 -1.86
C LYS A 129 -27.41 19.46 -1.09
N LYS A 130 -27.31 19.30 0.24
CA LYS A 130 -28.30 18.61 1.07
C LYS A 130 -28.65 17.22 0.52
N SER A 131 -27.64 16.52 0.03
CA SER A 131 -27.72 15.13 -0.45
C SER A 131 -27.60 14.15 0.72
N ASP A 132 -28.37 13.07 0.68
CA ASP A 132 -28.35 12.00 1.67
C ASP A 132 -27.36 10.88 1.34
N ILE A 133 -26.53 11.04 0.29
CA ILE A 133 -25.51 10.08 -0.12
C ILE A 133 -24.44 9.97 0.97
N ARG A 134 -24.08 8.73 1.34
CA ARG A 134 -23.04 8.43 2.30
C ARG A 134 -21.72 8.13 1.59
N PHE A 135 -20.64 8.71 2.08
CA PHE A 135 -19.28 8.56 1.53
C PHE A 135 -18.37 8.00 2.61
N ILE A 136 -17.83 6.80 2.39
CA ILE A 136 -16.91 6.12 3.32
C ILE A 136 -15.61 5.77 2.60
N GLY A 137 -14.48 6.12 3.21
CA GLY A 137 -13.16 5.72 2.79
C GLY A 137 -12.80 4.33 3.32
N VAL A 138 -12.21 3.50 2.46
CA VAL A 138 -11.62 2.22 2.86
C VAL A 138 -10.11 2.34 2.72
N PRO A 139 -9.33 2.20 3.79
CA PRO A 139 -7.89 2.41 3.74
C PRO A 139 -7.21 1.39 2.84
N LYS A 140 -6.18 1.83 2.11
CA LYS A 140 -5.31 1.00 1.30
C LYS A 140 -4.02 1.77 0.97
N THR A 141 -2.88 1.25 1.40
CA THR A 141 -1.54 1.62 0.93
C THR A 141 -0.53 0.59 1.43
N ILE A 142 0.55 0.37 0.67
CA ILE A 142 1.69 -0.44 1.14
C ILE A 142 2.62 0.36 2.06
N ASP A 143 2.55 1.70 2.00
CA ASP A 143 3.48 2.60 2.70
C ASP A 143 3.18 2.72 4.19
N ASN A 144 2.04 2.19 4.65
CA ASN A 144 1.58 2.24 6.05
C ASN A 144 1.58 3.66 6.65
N ASP A 145 1.31 4.65 5.80
CA ASP A 145 1.49 6.08 6.07
C ASP A 145 0.19 6.83 6.42
N LEU A 146 -0.95 6.14 6.50
CA LEU A 146 -2.21 6.76 6.93
C LEU A 146 -2.23 6.93 8.45
N VAL A 147 -2.57 8.14 8.90
CA VAL A 147 -2.77 8.44 10.33
C VAL A 147 -4.09 7.85 10.85
N MET A 148 -4.29 7.84 12.16
CA MET A 148 -5.50 7.38 12.85
C MET A 148 -5.83 5.89 12.68
N THR A 149 -4.93 5.09 12.10
CA THR A 149 -5.06 3.65 11.96
C THR A 149 -3.77 2.95 12.38
N ASP A 150 -3.87 1.75 12.97
CA ASP A 150 -2.68 0.98 13.37
C ASP A 150 -1.81 0.66 12.15
N HIS A 151 -2.41 0.04 11.15
CA HIS A 151 -1.76 -0.25 9.88
C HIS A 151 -2.79 -0.18 8.73
N THR A 152 -2.32 -0.42 7.51
CA THR A 152 -3.13 -0.30 6.29
C THR A 152 -3.12 -1.59 5.47
N PRO A 153 -4.27 -2.00 4.88
CA PRO A 153 -4.33 -3.10 3.93
C PRO A 153 -3.35 -2.92 2.77
N GLY A 154 -2.54 -3.93 2.54
CA GLY A 154 -1.44 -3.94 1.57
C GLY A 154 -0.07 -3.95 2.21
N TYR A 155 0.08 -3.32 3.37
CA TYR A 155 1.36 -3.26 4.08
C TYR A 155 1.83 -4.64 4.58
N GLY A 156 0.95 -5.42 5.23
CA GLY A 156 1.31 -6.75 5.74
C GLY A 156 1.81 -7.70 4.65
N SER A 157 1.14 -7.71 3.50
CA SER A 157 1.55 -8.50 2.34
C SER A 157 2.88 -8.03 1.74
N THR A 158 3.10 -6.71 1.66
CA THR A 158 4.37 -6.15 1.18
C THR A 158 5.51 -6.48 2.13
N ALA A 159 5.32 -6.34 3.45
CA ALA A 159 6.31 -6.71 4.46
C ALA A 159 6.69 -8.19 4.38
N LYS A 160 5.71 -9.08 4.18
CA LYS A 160 5.95 -10.50 3.97
C LYS A 160 6.71 -10.80 2.68
N TYR A 161 6.36 -10.13 1.59
CA TYR A 161 7.07 -10.24 0.32
C TYR A 161 8.53 -9.83 0.48
N VAL A 162 8.79 -8.68 1.09
CA VAL A 162 10.15 -8.16 1.34
C VAL A 162 10.96 -9.17 2.16
N ALA A 163 10.42 -9.61 3.30
CA ALA A 163 11.09 -10.56 4.17
C ALA A 163 11.43 -11.89 3.46
N SER A 164 10.47 -12.44 2.70
CA SER A 164 10.61 -13.72 2.01
C SER A 164 11.62 -13.63 0.87
N THR A 165 11.49 -12.61 0.02
CA THR A 165 12.38 -12.40 -1.14
C THR A 165 13.81 -12.10 -0.68
N LEU A 166 13.97 -11.31 0.39
CA LEU A 166 15.30 -11.01 0.93
C LEU A 166 15.98 -12.25 1.51
N LYS A 167 15.26 -13.18 2.14
CA LYS A 167 15.84 -14.45 2.58
C LYS A 167 16.48 -15.22 1.43
N GLU A 168 15.81 -15.27 0.27
CA GLU A 168 16.35 -15.94 -0.92
C GLU A 168 17.56 -15.17 -1.50
N ILE A 169 17.47 -13.85 -1.58
CA ILE A 169 18.58 -12.98 -2.03
C ILE A 169 19.80 -13.13 -1.10
N ILE A 170 19.60 -13.19 0.20
CA ILE A 170 20.68 -13.36 1.18
C ILE A 170 21.38 -14.71 0.97
N LEU A 171 20.63 -15.80 0.81
CA LEU A 171 21.20 -17.12 0.55
C LEU A 171 22.03 -17.15 -0.74
N ASP A 172 21.53 -16.54 -1.83
CA ASP A 172 22.30 -16.42 -3.08
C ASP A 172 23.55 -15.54 -2.89
N ALA A 173 23.40 -14.38 -2.24
CA ALA A 173 24.50 -13.44 -2.07
C ALA A 173 25.65 -14.01 -1.20
N THR A 174 25.31 -14.80 -0.18
CA THR A 174 26.26 -15.32 0.79
C THR A 174 26.88 -16.67 0.42
N CYS A 175 26.47 -17.31 -0.69
CA CYS A 175 27.01 -18.61 -1.10
C CYS A 175 28.44 -18.56 -1.65
N TYR A 176 29.02 -17.37 -1.87
CA TYR A 176 30.36 -17.19 -2.41
C TYR A 176 31.38 -16.83 -1.31
N ALA A 177 32.60 -17.39 -1.41
CA ALA A 177 33.70 -17.13 -0.47
C ALA A 177 34.45 -15.80 -0.73
N HIS A 178 34.00 -14.97 -1.66
CA HIS A 178 34.66 -13.71 -2.02
C HIS A 178 33.87 -12.50 -1.48
N PRO A 179 34.58 -11.45 -1.02
CA PRO A 179 33.93 -10.23 -0.56
C PRO A 179 32.98 -9.65 -1.60
N SER A 180 31.76 -9.37 -1.18
CA SER A 180 30.75 -8.79 -2.07
C SER A 180 29.72 -7.98 -1.29
N VAL A 181 29.05 -7.03 -2.00
CA VAL A 181 27.94 -6.26 -1.47
C VAL A 181 26.71 -6.41 -2.39
N THR A 182 25.56 -6.63 -1.80
CA THR A 182 24.27 -6.57 -2.50
C THR A 182 23.43 -5.46 -1.89
N ILE A 183 23.07 -4.47 -2.68
CA ILE A 183 22.23 -3.36 -2.26
C ILE A 183 20.82 -3.63 -2.76
N VAL A 184 19.82 -3.61 -1.86
CA VAL A 184 18.42 -3.83 -2.21
C VAL A 184 17.64 -2.54 -1.94
N GLU A 185 17.10 -1.97 -3.02
CA GLU A 185 16.27 -0.77 -2.99
C GLU A 185 14.79 -1.15 -2.85
N LEU A 186 14.10 -0.50 -1.90
CA LEU A 186 12.71 -0.74 -1.56
C LEU A 186 11.88 0.53 -1.72
N MET A 187 10.59 0.38 -1.99
CA MET A 187 9.64 1.49 -2.02
C MET A 187 9.47 2.10 -0.62
N GLY A 188 9.10 3.39 -0.58
CA GLY A 188 8.85 4.14 0.63
C GLY A 188 9.52 5.51 0.60
N ARG A 189 8.92 6.48 -0.12
CA ARG A 189 9.51 7.81 -0.34
C ARG A 189 9.70 8.59 0.95
N HIS A 190 8.67 8.65 1.78
CA HIS A 190 8.60 9.51 2.97
C HIS A 190 8.45 8.73 4.27
N ALA A 191 8.12 7.45 4.18
CA ALA A 191 7.95 6.57 5.33
C ALA A 191 8.63 5.21 5.06
N GLY A 192 9.50 4.80 5.94
CA GLY A 192 10.39 3.63 5.77
C GLY A 192 9.78 2.30 6.19
N TRP A 193 8.47 2.22 6.40
CA TRP A 193 7.80 1.00 6.88
C TRP A 193 8.10 -0.24 6.05
N VAL A 194 8.14 -0.11 4.72
CA VAL A 194 8.46 -1.21 3.81
C VAL A 194 9.93 -1.62 3.94
N THR A 195 10.83 -0.63 4.02
CA THR A 195 12.27 -0.87 4.18
C THR A 195 12.58 -1.53 5.52
N ALA A 196 11.91 -1.11 6.61
CA ALA A 196 12.04 -1.72 7.92
C ALA A 196 11.72 -3.23 7.91
N ALA A 197 10.77 -3.67 7.06
CA ALA A 197 10.41 -5.08 6.96
C ALA A 197 11.58 -5.99 6.52
N SER A 198 12.62 -5.41 5.94
CA SER A 198 13.84 -6.14 5.58
C SER A 198 14.53 -6.81 6.77
N VAL A 199 14.40 -6.27 7.99
CA VAL A 199 14.96 -6.86 9.21
C VAL A 199 14.44 -8.27 9.50
N LEU A 200 13.21 -8.57 9.03
CA LEU A 200 12.56 -9.89 9.20
C LEU A 200 13.25 -11.02 8.41
N ALA A 201 14.12 -10.67 7.46
CA ALA A 201 14.87 -11.66 6.70
C ALA A 201 16.03 -12.28 7.51
N ARG A 202 16.43 -11.66 8.61
CA ARG A 202 17.50 -12.16 9.50
C ARG A 202 17.17 -13.52 10.08
N THR A 203 18.22 -14.31 10.31
CA THR A 203 18.13 -15.64 10.90
C THR A 203 19.14 -15.77 12.02
N GLU A 204 19.13 -16.89 12.76
CA GLU A 204 20.11 -17.21 13.79
C GLU A 204 21.55 -17.38 13.25
N TYR A 205 21.68 -17.69 11.95
CA TYR A 205 22.95 -17.93 11.26
C TYR A 205 23.37 -16.80 10.30
N SER A 206 22.54 -15.78 10.09
CA SER A 206 22.86 -14.64 9.23
C SER A 206 22.25 -13.34 9.76
N ARG A 207 23.11 -12.36 10.01
CA ARG A 207 22.70 -11.01 10.38
C ARG A 207 22.23 -10.16 9.17
N ASN A 208 22.41 -10.66 7.94
CA ASN A 208 21.95 -9.93 6.75
C ASN A 208 20.42 -9.82 6.69
N PRO A 209 19.85 -8.66 6.28
CA PRO A 209 20.55 -7.44 5.87
C PRO A 209 21.32 -6.83 7.04
N TYR A 210 22.58 -6.51 6.78
CA TYR A 210 23.49 -6.02 7.81
C TYR A 210 23.28 -4.54 8.12
N LEU A 211 22.94 -3.75 7.09
CA LEU A 211 22.65 -2.32 7.17
C LEU A 211 21.28 -2.04 6.55
N ILE A 212 20.48 -1.22 7.22
CA ILE A 212 19.14 -0.82 6.79
C ILE A 212 19.05 0.70 6.92
N TYR A 213 18.86 1.40 5.78
CA TYR A 213 18.79 2.86 5.73
C TYR A 213 17.37 3.34 5.40
N MET A 214 16.83 4.14 6.29
CA MET A 214 15.46 4.63 6.31
C MET A 214 15.37 6.09 5.84
N PRO A 215 14.25 6.53 5.23
CA PRO A 215 14.09 7.91 4.80
C PRO A 215 13.94 8.89 5.97
N GLU A 216 13.60 8.40 7.17
CA GLU A 216 13.48 9.20 8.39
C GLU A 216 14.82 9.62 8.99
N HIS A 217 15.92 9.01 8.59
CA HIS A 217 17.26 9.33 9.04
C HIS A 217 18.11 9.89 7.89
N ALA A 218 18.74 11.06 8.10
CA ALA A 218 19.57 11.67 7.06
C ALA A 218 20.74 10.77 6.67
N PHE A 219 20.86 10.47 5.38
CA PHE A 219 21.89 9.61 4.84
C PHE A 219 23.20 10.38 4.63
N ASP A 220 24.31 9.85 5.14
CA ASP A 220 25.64 10.41 5.00
C ASP A 220 26.58 9.40 4.32
N MET A 221 27.21 9.79 3.22
CA MET A 221 28.10 8.93 2.43
C MET A 221 29.34 8.46 3.17
N GLU A 222 29.93 9.32 4.05
CA GLU A 222 31.12 8.94 4.82
C GLU A 222 30.75 8.00 5.96
N GLU A 223 29.61 8.21 6.60
CA GLU A 223 29.09 7.27 7.60
C GLU A 223 28.70 5.92 6.95
N PHE A 224 28.08 5.94 5.77
CA PHE A 224 27.82 4.74 4.98
C PHE A 224 29.10 3.96 4.67
N LYS A 225 30.15 4.64 4.18
CA LYS A 225 31.45 4.03 3.91
C LYS A 225 32.05 3.38 5.15
N LYS A 226 32.00 4.06 6.27
CA LYS A 226 32.52 3.57 7.56
C LYS A 226 31.76 2.34 8.04
N SER A 227 30.42 2.39 8.01
CA SER A 227 29.54 1.29 8.44
C SER A 227 29.69 0.07 7.53
N LEU A 228 29.77 0.28 6.22
CA LEU A 228 29.97 -0.80 5.26
C LEU A 228 31.35 -1.47 5.43
N LYS A 229 32.40 -0.67 5.68
CA LYS A 229 33.74 -1.23 5.97
C LYS A 229 33.72 -2.11 7.22
N ALA A 230 33.09 -1.65 8.29
CA ALA A 230 32.96 -2.41 9.53
C ALA A 230 32.15 -3.70 9.32
N ALA A 231 31.09 -3.65 8.49
CA ALA A 231 30.31 -4.83 8.15
C ALA A 231 31.12 -5.87 7.36
N LEU A 232 31.95 -5.43 6.39
CA LEU A 232 32.82 -6.29 5.58
C LEU A 232 33.97 -6.92 6.39
N GLU A 233 34.32 -6.38 7.56
CA GLU A 233 35.27 -7.00 8.51
C GLU A 233 34.62 -8.17 9.27
N GLN A 234 33.30 -8.22 9.37
CA GLN A 234 32.53 -9.25 10.07
C GLN A 234 31.94 -10.30 9.14
N GLU A 235 31.54 -9.89 7.92
CA GLU A 235 30.85 -10.73 6.95
C GLU A 235 31.52 -10.66 5.58
N THR A 236 31.70 -11.84 4.95
CA THR A 236 32.27 -11.92 3.60
C THR A 236 31.30 -11.31 2.55
N ALA A 237 30.01 -11.50 2.72
CA ALA A 237 28.99 -10.92 1.85
C ALA A 237 28.00 -10.09 2.68
N VAL A 238 27.90 -8.81 2.37
CA VAL A 238 27.03 -7.84 3.06
C VAL A 238 25.84 -7.51 2.20
N VAL A 239 24.63 -7.65 2.75
CA VAL A 239 23.38 -7.14 2.14
C VAL A 239 23.00 -5.84 2.83
N VAL A 240 22.76 -4.80 2.04
CA VAL A 240 22.33 -3.48 2.48
C VAL A 240 20.93 -3.22 1.92
N CYS A 241 19.99 -2.87 2.78
CA CYS A 241 18.66 -2.45 2.36
C CYS A 241 18.53 -0.93 2.46
N VAL A 242 17.99 -0.31 1.42
CA VAL A 242 17.81 1.15 1.37
C VAL A 242 16.40 1.49 0.90
N SER A 243 15.79 2.51 1.50
CA SER A 243 14.58 3.09 0.93
C SER A 243 14.92 3.92 -0.31
N GLU A 244 14.04 3.91 -1.33
CA GLU A 244 14.13 4.82 -2.48
C GLU A 244 14.15 6.30 -2.05
N GLY A 245 13.62 6.61 -0.86
CA GLY A 245 13.48 7.94 -0.31
C GLY A 245 14.62 8.39 0.61
N ILE A 246 15.75 7.68 0.69
CA ILE A 246 16.88 8.16 1.47
C ILE A 246 17.40 9.50 0.93
N ALA A 247 17.61 10.45 1.83
CA ALA A 247 18.04 11.80 1.50
C ALA A 247 19.19 12.25 2.41
N ASP A 248 20.01 13.17 1.92
CA ASP A 248 21.06 13.79 2.72
C ASP A 248 20.50 14.79 3.76
N ARG A 249 21.39 15.42 4.52
CA ARG A 249 21.04 16.42 5.55
C ARG A 249 20.36 17.67 5.00
N ASP A 250 20.55 17.96 3.71
CA ASP A 250 19.91 19.09 3.01
C ASP A 250 18.56 18.69 2.37
N GLY A 251 18.14 17.45 2.55
CA GLY A 251 16.88 16.90 2.04
C GLY A 251 16.93 16.54 0.54
N ARG A 252 18.11 16.46 -0.08
CA ARG A 252 18.27 16.02 -1.46
C ARG A 252 18.29 14.50 -1.49
N PHE A 253 17.43 13.90 -2.31
CA PHE A 253 17.38 12.44 -2.46
C PHE A 253 18.68 11.89 -3.08
N ILE A 254 19.15 10.75 -2.57
CA ILE A 254 20.40 10.13 -3.04
C ILE A 254 20.29 9.70 -4.52
N CYS A 255 19.13 9.31 -5.00
CA CYS A 255 18.91 9.02 -6.42
C CYS A 255 19.16 10.24 -7.35
N GLU A 256 18.99 11.47 -6.84
CA GLU A 256 19.23 12.70 -7.63
C GLU A 256 20.72 12.99 -7.89
N TYR A 257 21.62 12.27 -7.24
CA TYR A 257 23.06 12.33 -7.52
C TYR A 257 23.43 11.50 -8.75
N ALA A 258 22.55 10.60 -9.21
CA ALA A 258 22.81 9.70 -10.34
C ALA A 258 22.36 10.26 -11.71
N ASP A 259 21.29 11.02 -11.83
CA ASP A 259 20.79 11.75 -13.03
C ASP A 259 19.31 12.14 -12.84
N ALA A 260 18.77 13.03 -13.68
CA ALA A 260 17.49 13.70 -13.49
C ALA A 260 16.28 12.76 -13.25
N ALA A 261 15.64 12.89 -12.10
CA ALA A 261 14.41 12.18 -11.76
C ALA A 261 13.22 12.63 -12.65
N SER A 262 12.42 11.69 -13.15
CA SER A 262 11.14 11.97 -13.82
C SER A 262 10.02 12.21 -12.79
N VAL A 263 8.92 12.89 -13.23
CA VAL A 263 7.79 13.25 -12.36
C VAL A 263 6.56 12.45 -12.75
N ASP A 264 5.80 11.95 -11.77
CA ASP A 264 4.56 11.21 -11.99
C ASP A 264 3.35 12.13 -12.26
N GLY A 265 2.18 11.55 -12.57
CA GLY A 265 0.96 12.29 -12.86
C GLY A 265 0.40 13.16 -11.72
N PHE A 266 0.91 13.01 -10.48
CA PHE A 266 0.60 13.86 -9.32
C PHE A 266 1.65 14.94 -9.06
N GLY A 267 2.69 15.03 -9.90
CA GLY A 267 3.80 15.96 -9.71
C GLY A 267 4.86 15.46 -8.72
N HIS A 268 4.80 14.21 -8.28
CA HIS A 268 5.83 13.64 -7.43
C HIS A 268 7.02 13.16 -8.27
N LYS A 269 8.24 13.41 -7.80
CA LYS A 269 9.45 12.85 -8.42
C LYS A 269 9.39 11.33 -8.36
N MET A 270 9.65 10.68 -9.48
CA MET A 270 9.84 9.22 -9.50
C MET A 270 11.24 8.93 -8.96
N LEU A 271 11.30 8.42 -7.74
CA LEU A 271 12.56 8.08 -7.08
C LEU A 271 12.92 6.64 -7.44
N THR A 272 13.99 6.46 -8.18
CA THR A 272 14.58 5.14 -8.49
C THR A 272 16.07 5.33 -8.72
N GLY A 273 16.85 4.28 -8.43
CA GLY A 273 18.28 4.26 -8.76
C GLY A 273 19.20 4.72 -7.64
N CYS A 274 18.74 4.93 -6.42
CA CYS A 274 19.62 5.15 -5.27
C CYS A 274 20.53 3.93 -5.04
N GLY A 275 19.98 2.72 -5.17
CA GLY A 275 20.72 1.46 -5.10
C GLY A 275 21.81 1.38 -6.17
N LYS A 276 21.50 1.86 -7.39
CA LYS A 276 22.50 1.88 -8.49
C LYS A 276 23.60 2.91 -8.25
N TYR A 277 23.27 4.07 -7.73
CA TYR A 277 24.25 5.07 -7.34
C TYR A 277 25.21 4.49 -6.27
N LEU A 278 24.68 3.89 -5.21
CA LEU A 278 25.47 3.26 -4.17
C LEU A 278 26.30 2.06 -4.67
N GLU A 279 25.77 1.25 -5.61
CA GLU A 279 26.52 0.17 -6.26
C GLU A 279 27.78 0.70 -6.94
N ASN A 280 27.64 1.78 -7.73
CA ASN A 280 28.78 2.39 -8.43
C ASN A 280 29.79 2.99 -7.44
N TYR A 281 29.28 3.63 -6.36
CA TYR A 281 30.15 4.14 -5.28
C TYR A 281 30.96 3.02 -4.61
N VAL A 282 30.30 1.92 -4.23
CA VAL A 282 30.97 0.78 -3.57
C VAL A 282 32.02 0.16 -4.49
N LYS A 283 31.73 0.00 -5.78
CA LYS A 283 32.72 -0.52 -6.75
C LYS A 283 33.95 0.37 -6.86
N ALA A 284 33.75 1.68 -6.91
CA ALA A 284 34.85 2.64 -7.05
C ALA A 284 35.69 2.73 -5.76
N GLU A 285 35.04 2.75 -4.61
CA GLU A 285 35.71 3.00 -3.32
C GLU A 285 36.37 1.76 -2.72
N PHE A 286 35.72 0.58 -2.84
CA PHE A 286 36.18 -0.66 -2.21
C PHE A 286 36.84 -1.64 -3.20
N GLY A 287 36.66 -1.46 -4.50
CA GLY A 287 37.21 -2.37 -5.53
C GLY A 287 36.65 -3.79 -5.49
N ILE A 288 35.50 -4.01 -4.85
CA ILE A 288 34.86 -5.32 -4.68
C ILE A 288 33.63 -5.47 -5.56
N LYS A 289 33.17 -6.72 -5.71
CA LYS A 289 31.93 -7.02 -6.42
C LYS A 289 30.75 -6.39 -5.67
N CYS A 290 29.99 -5.55 -6.38
CA CYS A 290 28.74 -5.02 -5.86
C CYS A 290 27.64 -5.14 -6.93
N ARG A 291 26.41 -5.38 -6.49
CA ARG A 291 25.19 -5.36 -7.32
C ARG A 291 24.08 -4.61 -6.60
N SER A 292 23.19 -4.01 -7.36
CA SER A 292 21.93 -3.45 -6.85
C SER A 292 20.73 -4.22 -7.40
N ILE A 293 19.69 -4.32 -6.60
CA ILE A 293 18.41 -4.95 -6.91
C ILE A 293 17.33 -3.97 -6.49
N GLU A 294 16.51 -3.53 -7.43
CA GLU A 294 15.30 -2.76 -7.13
C GLU A 294 14.11 -3.73 -7.04
N LEU A 295 13.45 -3.84 -5.88
CA LEU A 295 12.29 -4.72 -5.74
C LEU A 295 11.06 -4.18 -6.50
N ASN A 296 10.99 -2.87 -6.71
CA ASN A 296 10.05 -2.18 -7.58
C ASN A 296 8.60 -2.73 -7.50
N LEU A 297 7.88 -2.85 -8.63
CA LEU A 297 6.47 -3.25 -8.67
C LEU A 297 6.13 -4.60 -8.01
N PRO A 298 6.95 -5.65 -8.10
CA PRO A 298 6.65 -6.94 -7.46
C PRO A 298 6.33 -6.85 -5.97
N GLN A 299 6.97 -5.95 -5.22
CA GLN A 299 6.73 -5.82 -3.78
C GLN A 299 5.29 -5.39 -3.42
N ARG A 300 4.56 -4.73 -4.32
CA ARG A 300 3.19 -4.30 -4.10
C ARG A 300 2.12 -5.17 -4.76
N CYS A 301 2.50 -6.08 -5.67
CA CYS A 301 1.55 -6.86 -6.45
C CYS A 301 1.71 -8.39 -6.34
N SER A 302 2.65 -8.88 -5.52
CA SER A 302 2.82 -10.33 -5.35
C SER A 302 1.66 -10.93 -4.57
N SER A 303 0.72 -11.56 -5.26
CA SER A 303 -0.38 -12.29 -4.63
C SER A 303 0.07 -13.64 -4.05
N LEU A 304 1.14 -14.24 -4.57
CA LEU A 304 1.65 -15.53 -4.11
C LEU A 304 2.26 -15.47 -2.71
N LEU A 305 2.86 -14.33 -2.36
CA LEU A 305 3.43 -14.06 -1.04
C LEU A 305 2.53 -13.16 -0.18
N ALA A 306 1.26 -12.95 -0.57
CA ALA A 306 0.35 -12.17 0.24
C ALA A 306 0.13 -12.80 1.63
N SER A 307 -0.04 -11.97 2.64
CA SER A 307 -0.37 -12.39 4.00
C SER A 307 -1.85 -12.75 4.11
N ALA A 308 -2.17 -13.91 4.69
CA ALA A 308 -3.56 -14.29 4.95
C ALA A 308 -4.23 -13.33 5.96
N THR A 309 -3.47 -12.83 6.95
CA THR A 309 -3.95 -11.79 7.88
C THR A 309 -4.36 -10.53 7.12
N ASP A 310 -3.50 -10.01 6.25
CA ASP A 310 -3.76 -8.80 5.46
C ASP A 310 -4.96 -8.95 4.50
N ILE A 311 -5.12 -10.14 3.89
CA ILE A 311 -6.27 -10.49 3.04
C ILE A 311 -7.58 -10.44 3.85
N ASP A 312 -7.62 -11.08 5.02
CA ASP A 312 -8.78 -11.16 5.89
C ASP A 312 -9.16 -9.78 6.46
N GLU A 313 -8.17 -9.02 6.89
CA GLU A 313 -8.37 -7.67 7.41
C GLU A 313 -8.86 -6.69 6.34
N ALA A 314 -8.32 -6.77 5.12
CA ALA A 314 -8.78 -5.99 3.98
C ALA A 314 -10.25 -6.29 3.62
N GLU A 315 -10.64 -7.57 3.61
CA GLU A 315 -12.03 -8.00 3.41
C GLU A 315 -12.95 -7.42 4.48
N LYS A 316 -12.59 -7.57 5.76
CA LYS A 316 -13.36 -7.07 6.90
C LYS A 316 -13.48 -5.54 6.89
N ALA A 317 -12.43 -4.81 6.48
CA ALA A 317 -12.51 -3.36 6.31
C ALA A 317 -13.55 -2.95 5.26
N GLY A 318 -13.63 -3.67 4.14
CA GLY A 318 -14.65 -3.45 3.12
C GLY A 318 -16.07 -3.69 3.67
N LYS A 319 -16.27 -4.76 4.43
CA LYS A 319 -17.55 -5.07 5.10
C LYS A 319 -17.92 -4.00 6.13
N ALA A 320 -16.98 -3.61 6.97
CA ALA A 320 -17.19 -2.57 7.99
C ALA A 320 -17.60 -1.23 7.37
N ALA A 321 -17.08 -0.89 6.19
CA ALA A 321 -17.48 0.32 5.47
C ALA A 321 -18.97 0.31 5.09
N VAL A 322 -19.47 -0.81 4.58
CA VAL A 322 -20.89 -0.95 4.22
C VAL A 322 -21.77 -0.85 5.47
N VAL A 323 -21.41 -1.53 6.56
CA VAL A 323 -22.14 -1.45 7.84
C VAL A 323 -22.17 -0.01 8.34
N ALA A 324 -21.04 0.69 8.38
CA ALA A 324 -20.96 2.10 8.81
C ALA A 324 -21.88 3.01 8.00
N ALA A 325 -21.89 2.85 6.67
CA ALA A 325 -22.77 3.64 5.82
C ALA A 325 -24.26 3.34 6.07
N LEU A 326 -24.64 2.08 6.30
CA LEU A 326 -26.00 1.68 6.66
C LEU A 326 -26.45 2.22 8.02
N ASP A 327 -25.52 2.38 8.96
CA ASP A 327 -25.74 2.99 10.28
C ASP A 327 -25.77 4.53 10.21
N GLY A 328 -25.61 5.11 9.02
CA GLY A 328 -25.77 6.55 8.78
C GLY A 328 -24.49 7.36 8.79
N GLU A 329 -23.33 6.73 8.93
CA GLU A 329 -22.02 7.40 8.89
C GLU A 329 -21.67 7.90 7.50
N THR A 330 -20.95 9.03 7.45
CA THR A 330 -20.45 9.64 6.20
C THR A 330 -19.24 10.53 6.48
N GLY A 331 -18.39 10.75 5.46
CA GLY A 331 -17.17 11.54 5.62
C GLY A 331 -16.16 10.90 6.56
N LYS A 332 -16.19 9.57 6.68
CA LYS A 332 -15.35 8.79 7.56
C LYS A 332 -14.49 7.80 6.78
N MET A 333 -13.34 7.43 7.35
CA MET A 333 -12.53 6.29 6.91
C MET A 333 -12.61 5.18 7.96
N ILE A 334 -12.64 3.93 7.48
CA ILE A 334 -12.47 2.76 8.35
C ILE A 334 -11.04 2.78 8.91
N THR A 335 -10.89 2.58 10.22
CA THR A 335 -9.60 2.51 10.89
C THR A 335 -9.41 1.16 11.56
N PHE A 336 -8.16 0.72 11.62
CA PHE A 336 -7.75 -0.48 12.32
C PHE A 336 -7.33 -0.11 13.74
N VAL A 337 -8.02 -0.67 14.72
CA VAL A 337 -7.74 -0.48 16.16
C VAL A 337 -7.22 -1.80 16.69
N ARG A 338 -5.92 -1.85 16.92
CA ARG A 338 -5.23 -3.05 17.39
C ARG A 338 -5.53 -3.33 18.85
N ASP A 339 -5.81 -4.59 19.16
CA ASP A 339 -5.91 -5.14 20.51
C ASP A 339 -4.97 -6.35 20.62
N ASP A 340 -4.01 -6.27 21.54
CA ASP A 340 -3.06 -7.35 21.85
C ASP A 340 -3.34 -7.99 23.21
N THR A 341 -4.50 -7.70 23.83
CA THR A 341 -4.81 -8.14 25.22
C THR A 341 -4.90 -9.66 25.34
N ASN A 342 -5.54 -10.31 24.36
CA ASN A 342 -5.74 -11.78 24.32
C ASN A 342 -5.10 -12.43 23.10
N GLY A 343 -4.09 -11.80 22.53
CA GLY A 343 -3.49 -12.12 21.25
C GLY A 343 -3.83 -11.02 20.23
N TYR A 344 -3.19 -11.05 19.08
CA TYR A 344 -3.40 -10.05 18.05
C TYR A 344 -4.81 -10.11 17.46
N GLU A 345 -5.53 -8.99 17.55
CA GLU A 345 -6.86 -8.80 16.95
C GLU A 345 -7.01 -7.35 16.45
N ILE A 346 -7.76 -7.16 15.37
CA ILE A 346 -8.14 -5.84 14.85
C ILE A 346 -9.64 -5.61 15.00
N ASN A 347 -9.97 -4.53 15.69
CA ASN A 347 -11.30 -3.95 15.72
C ASN A 347 -11.38 -2.83 14.67
N TYR A 348 -12.54 -2.66 14.03
CA TYR A 348 -12.75 -1.66 13.00
C TYR A 348 -13.45 -0.44 13.57
N GLY A 349 -12.73 0.69 13.59
CA GLY A 349 -13.22 1.98 14.02
C GLY A 349 -13.51 2.92 12.85
N LEU A 350 -13.82 4.17 13.17
CA LEU A 350 -14.09 5.24 12.23
C LEU A 350 -13.31 6.50 12.62
N ALA A 351 -12.69 7.16 11.65
CA ALA A 351 -12.09 8.48 11.85
C ALA A 351 -12.58 9.46 10.77
N ASP A 352 -12.65 10.74 11.10
CA ASP A 352 -13.02 11.77 10.15
C ASP A 352 -11.95 11.87 9.05
N VAL A 353 -12.36 11.86 7.77
CA VAL A 353 -11.39 11.92 6.67
C VAL A 353 -10.61 13.23 6.65
N ASN A 354 -11.13 14.32 7.23
CA ASN A 354 -10.41 15.58 7.36
C ASN A 354 -9.25 15.52 8.37
N ASP A 355 -9.28 14.54 9.28
CA ASP A 355 -8.18 14.30 10.22
C ASP A 355 -7.09 13.42 9.61
N ILE A 356 -7.33 12.82 8.45
CA ILE A 356 -6.46 11.85 7.77
C ILE A 356 -5.84 12.44 6.51
N CYS A 357 -6.65 12.99 5.61
CA CYS A 357 -6.17 13.49 4.32
C CYS A 357 -5.06 14.55 4.51
N ASN A 358 -4.07 14.52 3.63
CA ASN A 358 -2.90 15.40 3.64
C ASN A 358 -2.02 15.31 4.90
N LYS A 359 -2.09 14.18 5.64
CA LYS A 359 -1.22 13.87 6.78
C LYS A 359 -0.55 12.52 6.58
N GLU A 360 0.72 12.40 6.98
CA GLU A 360 1.50 11.18 6.86
C GLU A 360 1.91 10.62 8.22
N LYS A 361 1.71 9.33 8.43
CA LYS A 361 2.24 8.58 9.57
C LYS A 361 3.68 8.16 9.27
N LYS A 362 4.62 8.83 9.91
CA LYS A 362 6.04 8.48 9.83
C LYS A 362 6.34 7.17 10.56
N PHE A 363 7.43 6.52 10.17
CA PHE A 363 7.99 5.43 10.95
C PHE A 363 8.51 6.00 12.28
N PRO A 364 8.26 5.33 13.44
CA PRO A 364 8.70 5.82 14.74
C PRO A 364 10.23 5.93 14.80
N ALA A 365 10.74 7.14 15.10
CA ALA A 365 12.18 7.40 15.15
C ALA A 365 12.87 6.56 16.24
N GLU A 366 12.17 6.25 17.32
CA GLU A 366 12.64 5.40 18.41
C GLU A 366 12.80 3.93 18.03
N TRP A 367 12.29 3.52 16.88
CA TRP A 367 12.48 2.16 16.34
C TRP A 367 13.66 2.07 15.37
N ILE A 368 14.33 3.19 15.11
CA ILE A 368 15.58 3.25 14.35
C ILE A 368 16.73 3.34 15.36
N THR A 369 17.81 2.60 15.13
CA THR A 369 19.00 2.70 15.99
C THR A 369 19.63 4.11 15.92
N ALA A 370 20.32 4.50 16.97
CA ALA A 370 20.86 5.87 17.09
C ALA A 370 21.85 6.25 15.97
N ASP A 371 22.51 5.26 15.36
CA ASP A 371 23.40 5.43 14.20
C ASP A 371 22.66 5.41 12.85
N GLY A 372 21.33 5.20 12.87
CA GLY A 372 20.50 5.19 11.66
C GLY A 372 20.70 4.00 10.72
N THR A 373 21.34 2.92 11.20
CA THR A 373 21.73 1.79 10.34
C THR A 373 20.97 0.51 10.57
N ASP A 374 20.06 0.48 11.57
CA ASP A 374 19.33 -0.72 11.95
C ASP A 374 17.95 -0.41 12.57
N ILE A 375 17.14 -1.46 12.76
CA ILE A 375 15.76 -1.42 13.26
C ILE A 375 15.66 -2.21 14.56
N SER A 376 14.91 -1.68 15.53
CA SER A 376 14.72 -2.27 16.85
C SER A 376 13.73 -3.44 16.86
N ASP A 377 13.79 -4.24 17.94
CA ASP A 377 12.91 -5.39 18.16
C ASP A 377 11.43 -5.00 18.34
N GLU A 378 11.14 -3.76 18.72
CA GLU A 378 9.76 -3.24 18.86
C GLU A 378 9.03 -3.28 17.52
N TYR A 379 9.71 -2.88 16.44
CA TYR A 379 9.14 -3.02 15.10
C TYR A 379 8.87 -4.48 14.72
N ILE A 380 9.81 -5.39 15.04
CA ILE A 380 9.62 -6.82 14.75
C ILE A 380 8.37 -7.37 15.45
N LYS A 381 8.14 -6.98 16.70
CA LYS A 381 6.93 -7.35 17.45
C LYS A 381 5.67 -6.79 16.80
N TYR A 382 5.71 -5.53 16.37
CA TYR A 382 4.61 -4.86 15.69
C TYR A 382 4.20 -5.55 14.39
N VAL A 383 5.17 -5.83 13.52
CA VAL A 383 4.89 -6.31 12.16
C VAL A 383 4.63 -7.81 12.06
N ARG A 384 5.14 -8.60 13.01
CA ARG A 384 5.08 -10.07 12.95
C ARG A 384 3.66 -10.65 12.83
N PRO A 385 2.63 -10.16 13.51
CA PRO A 385 1.25 -10.63 13.32
C PRO A 385 0.72 -10.33 11.90
N LEU A 386 1.11 -9.21 11.30
CA LEU A 386 0.59 -8.74 10.02
C LEU A 386 1.00 -9.61 8.82
N ILE A 387 2.08 -10.39 8.96
CA ILE A 387 2.67 -11.21 7.88
C ILE A 387 2.28 -12.69 7.95
N GLN A 388 1.29 -13.04 8.77
CA GLN A 388 0.97 -14.45 9.06
C GLN A 388 0.09 -15.10 7.99
N GLY A 389 0.19 -16.44 7.96
CA GLY A 389 -0.57 -17.28 7.03
C GLY A 389 -0.14 -17.14 5.58
N THR A 390 -0.59 -18.05 4.75
CA THR A 390 -0.29 -18.12 3.31
C THR A 390 -1.56 -17.99 2.50
N ASN A 391 -1.49 -17.25 1.42
CA ASN A 391 -2.53 -17.26 0.40
C ASN A 391 -2.47 -18.59 -0.37
N ILE A 392 -3.63 -19.20 -0.66
CA ILE A 392 -3.75 -20.39 -1.49
C ILE A 392 -4.16 -19.92 -2.88
N ALA A 393 -3.19 -19.79 -3.77
CA ALA A 393 -3.45 -19.48 -5.17
C ALA A 393 -4.01 -20.70 -5.92
N GLU A 394 -4.97 -20.46 -6.81
CA GLU A 394 -5.39 -21.45 -7.80
C GLU A 394 -4.42 -21.43 -8.99
N TYR A 395 -4.15 -22.60 -9.56
CA TYR A 395 -3.24 -22.74 -10.70
C TYR A 395 -3.92 -23.43 -11.88
N SER A 396 -3.63 -22.96 -13.10
CA SER A 396 -3.93 -23.64 -14.35
C SER A 396 -2.67 -23.59 -15.22
N ASP A 397 -2.31 -24.72 -15.80
CA ASP A 397 -1.11 -24.85 -16.64
C ASP A 397 0.18 -24.34 -15.98
N GLY A 398 0.28 -24.47 -14.65
CA GLY A 398 1.46 -24.09 -13.88
C GLY A 398 1.55 -22.60 -13.51
N VAL A 399 0.56 -21.78 -13.86
CA VAL A 399 0.50 -20.35 -13.54
C VAL A 399 -0.74 -19.99 -12.70
N PRO A 400 -0.67 -18.93 -11.85
CA PRO A 400 -1.82 -18.51 -11.04
C PRO A 400 -3.00 -18.07 -11.90
N VAL A 401 -4.22 -18.42 -11.48
CA VAL A 401 -5.47 -17.97 -12.10
C VAL A 401 -6.00 -16.76 -11.37
N HIS A 402 -6.33 -15.70 -12.10
CA HIS A 402 -6.90 -14.47 -11.56
C HIS A 402 -8.22 -14.13 -12.27
N LEU A 403 -9.06 -13.32 -11.64
CA LEU A 403 -10.24 -12.77 -12.30
C LEU A 403 -9.83 -11.80 -13.42
N LYS A 404 -10.54 -11.87 -14.54
CA LYS A 404 -10.38 -10.90 -15.63
C LYS A 404 -10.78 -9.51 -15.15
N PRO A 405 -9.86 -8.51 -15.19
CA PRO A 405 -10.16 -7.17 -14.74
C PRO A 405 -11.34 -6.52 -15.45
N ALA A 406 -12.06 -5.64 -14.74
CA ALA A 406 -13.27 -4.98 -15.23
C ALA A 406 -13.04 -4.17 -16.52
N TYR A 407 -11.86 -3.58 -16.68
CA TYR A 407 -11.49 -2.76 -17.84
C TYR A 407 -11.12 -3.54 -19.11
N TYR A 408 -11.17 -4.88 -19.06
CA TYR A 408 -11.05 -5.77 -20.23
C TYR A 408 -12.40 -6.41 -20.62
N ARG A 409 -13.50 -5.95 -20.02
CA ARG A 409 -14.86 -6.49 -20.25
C ARG A 409 -15.63 -5.71 -21.31
#